data_17f96e5c9a1ec31281aa8ad51fb3a595
#
_entry.id   17f96e5c9a1ec31281aa8ad51fb3a595
#
_cell.length_a   1.000
_cell.length_b   1.000
_cell.length_c   1.000
_cell.angle_alpha   90.00
_cell.angle_beta   90.00
_cell.angle_gamma   90.00
#
_symmetry.space_group_name_H-M   'P 1'
#
loop_
_entity.id
_entity.type
_entity.pdbx_description
1 polymer ?
#
loop_
_entity_poly.entity_id
_entity_poly.type
_entity_poly.pdbx_seq_one_letter_code
_entity_poly.pdbx_strand_id
1 'polypeptide(L)'
;NHMTLPLWLATKGGWLNADAIDYFARYVRYVMPILHDVTWVCTINEPNMVALTRGGTEGSDFVAASLPAPDPDISATLVKAHRKAREILSENPRIKSGWTIACQAFHAMPGCEREMEEYQYPREDYFTEAAAGDDFIGVQAYLRTFIGKDGPVPIPEDAERTLTGWEYFPPALGIAIRHTWNVAKRTPICLLY
;
A
#
# COMPACT_ATOMS: atom_id res chain seq x y z
N ASN A 1 -5.78 5.15 -8.78
CA ASN A 1 -4.83 4.36 -9.58
C ASN A 1 -4.75 2.93 -9.03
N HIS A 2 -4.73 1.95 -9.90
CA HIS A 2 -4.58 0.55 -9.52
C HIS A 2 -3.36 -0.05 -10.23
N MET A 3 -2.20 -0.05 -9.53
CA MET A 3 -0.91 -0.65 -9.90
C MET A 3 -0.25 -0.07 -11.17
N THR A 4 -0.96 0.05 -12.28
CA THR A 4 -0.37 0.39 -13.59
C THR A 4 -0.44 1.87 -13.92
N LEU A 5 0.53 2.32 -14.70
CA LEU A 5 0.58 3.67 -15.28
C LEU A 5 0.32 3.64 -16.79
N PRO A 6 -0.19 4.74 -17.37
CA PRO A 6 -0.19 4.87 -18.83
C PRO A 6 1.23 4.74 -19.37
N LEU A 7 1.38 4.03 -20.50
CA LEU A 7 2.69 3.75 -21.11
C LEU A 7 3.54 5.02 -21.30
N TRP A 8 2.90 6.12 -21.74
CA TRP A 8 3.61 7.38 -21.94
C TRP A 8 4.21 7.97 -20.66
N LEU A 9 3.63 7.71 -19.46
CA LEU A 9 4.20 8.14 -18.20
C LEU A 9 5.24 7.14 -17.71
N ALA A 10 4.98 5.85 -17.84
CA ALA A 10 5.94 4.80 -17.49
C ALA A 10 7.27 4.98 -18.24
N THR A 11 7.23 5.24 -19.57
CA THR A 11 8.44 5.50 -20.39
C THR A 11 9.16 6.80 -20.07
N LYS A 12 8.54 7.71 -19.32
CA LYS A 12 9.13 8.96 -18.83
C LYS A 12 9.61 8.90 -17.38
N GLY A 13 9.75 7.71 -16.82
CA GLY A 13 10.21 7.50 -15.44
C GLY A 13 9.09 7.28 -14.41
N GLY A 14 7.84 7.13 -14.84
CA GLY A 14 6.72 6.79 -13.96
C GLY A 14 6.56 7.77 -12.79
N TRP A 15 6.50 7.24 -11.58
CA TRP A 15 6.40 8.05 -10.35
C TRP A 15 7.68 8.81 -9.97
N LEU A 16 8.83 8.53 -10.62
CA LEU A 16 10.05 9.31 -10.50
C LEU A 16 10.07 10.54 -11.42
N ASN A 17 9.12 10.67 -12.33
CA ASN A 17 8.99 11.85 -13.17
C ASN A 17 8.62 13.08 -12.34
N ALA A 18 9.29 14.19 -12.55
CA ALA A 18 9.08 15.43 -11.78
C ALA A 18 7.64 15.95 -11.85
N ASP A 19 6.94 15.70 -12.97
CA ASP A 19 5.56 16.15 -13.20
C ASP A 19 4.52 15.08 -12.83
N ALA A 20 4.92 13.93 -12.26
CA ALA A 20 4.01 12.80 -12.01
C ALA A 20 2.81 13.20 -11.14
N ILE A 21 3.04 14.02 -10.12
CA ILE A 21 1.99 14.51 -9.21
C ILE A 21 0.99 15.37 -9.98
N ASP A 22 1.46 16.25 -10.85
CA ASP A 22 0.61 17.16 -11.63
C ASP A 22 -0.20 16.38 -12.69
N TYR A 23 0.40 15.37 -13.32
CA TYR A 23 -0.32 14.47 -14.22
C TYR A 23 -1.42 13.71 -13.49
N PHE A 24 -1.13 13.19 -12.30
CA PHE A 24 -2.13 12.48 -11.50
C PHE A 24 -3.24 13.44 -11.01
N ALA A 25 -2.89 14.64 -10.56
CA ALA A 25 -3.85 15.66 -10.17
C ALA A 25 -4.79 16.05 -11.32
N ARG A 26 -4.26 16.22 -12.54
CA ARG A 26 -5.06 16.48 -13.74
C ARG A 26 -6.01 15.32 -14.06
N TYR A 27 -5.52 14.09 -13.92
CA TYR A 27 -6.38 12.91 -14.08
C TYR A 27 -7.53 12.89 -13.06
N VAL A 28 -7.23 13.13 -11.79
CA VAL A 28 -8.26 13.20 -10.74
C VAL A 28 -9.31 14.28 -11.06
N ARG A 29 -8.89 15.48 -11.46
CA ARG A 29 -9.82 16.55 -11.90
C ARG A 29 -10.67 16.14 -13.10
N TYR A 30 -10.07 15.44 -14.06
CA TYR A 30 -10.78 14.99 -15.26
C TYR A 30 -11.88 13.96 -14.95
N VAL A 31 -11.68 13.11 -13.96
CA VAL A 31 -12.68 12.09 -13.58
C VAL A 31 -13.73 12.60 -12.58
N MET A 32 -13.51 13.75 -11.93
CA MET A 32 -14.47 14.32 -10.95
C MET A 32 -15.91 14.36 -11.46
N PRO A 33 -16.23 14.79 -12.71
CA PRO A 33 -17.60 14.85 -13.19
C PRO A 33 -18.32 13.49 -13.24
N ILE A 34 -17.58 12.38 -13.39
CA ILE A 34 -18.19 11.03 -13.41
C ILE A 34 -18.35 10.42 -12.01
N LEU A 35 -17.82 11.07 -10.97
CA LEU A 35 -17.93 10.63 -9.59
C LEU A 35 -19.18 11.20 -8.87
N HIS A 36 -20.16 11.70 -9.60
CA HIS A 36 -21.33 12.41 -9.02
C HIS A 36 -22.15 11.56 -8.04
N ASP A 37 -22.20 10.24 -8.22
CA ASP A 37 -22.91 9.30 -7.33
C ASP A 37 -21.96 8.42 -6.49
N VAL A 38 -20.65 8.74 -6.48
CA VAL A 38 -19.66 8.01 -5.72
C VAL A 38 -19.42 8.69 -4.38
N THR A 39 -19.52 7.91 -3.30
CA THR A 39 -19.23 8.39 -1.94
C THR A 39 -17.79 8.06 -1.50
N TRP A 40 -17.27 6.90 -1.84
CA TRP A 40 -15.97 6.43 -1.37
C TRP A 40 -14.99 6.30 -2.53
N VAL A 41 -13.86 6.98 -2.42
CA VAL A 41 -12.83 7.00 -3.47
C VAL A 41 -11.47 6.58 -2.90
N CYS A 42 -10.96 5.46 -3.38
CA CYS A 42 -9.57 5.07 -3.17
C CYS A 42 -8.69 5.80 -4.19
N THR A 43 -7.76 6.62 -3.73
CA THR A 43 -6.87 7.40 -4.60
C THR A 43 -5.87 6.52 -5.32
N ILE A 44 -5.13 5.71 -4.55
CA ILE A 44 -4.11 4.78 -5.04
C ILE A 44 -4.30 3.45 -4.30
N ASN A 45 -4.40 2.37 -5.06
CA ASN A 45 -4.41 1.03 -4.51
C ASN A 45 -2.98 0.55 -4.27
N GLU A 46 -2.72 0.07 -3.06
CA GLU A 46 -1.45 -0.53 -2.64
C GLU A 46 -0.21 0.28 -3.04
N PRO A 47 -0.10 1.56 -2.59
CA PRO A 47 1.06 2.39 -2.93
C PRO A 47 2.38 1.74 -2.50
N ASN A 48 2.38 0.96 -1.43
CA ASN A 48 3.53 0.20 -0.98
C ASN A 48 3.98 -0.86 -2.00
N MET A 49 3.04 -1.50 -2.71
CA MET A 49 3.37 -2.42 -3.81
C MET A 49 3.79 -1.67 -5.08
N VAL A 50 3.15 -0.54 -5.38
CA VAL A 50 3.55 0.33 -6.50
C VAL A 50 4.99 0.82 -6.34
N ALA A 51 5.42 1.13 -5.12
CA ALA A 51 6.79 1.59 -4.84
C ALA A 51 7.86 0.50 -5.00
N LEU A 52 7.49 -0.79 -5.08
CA LEU A 52 8.43 -1.89 -5.37
C LEU A 52 8.82 -1.96 -6.85
N THR A 53 7.99 -1.45 -7.75
CA THR A 53 8.05 -1.67 -9.20
C THR A 53 8.79 -0.58 -9.95
N ARG A 54 9.74 0.14 -9.35
CA ARG A 54 10.45 1.28 -9.97
C ARG A 54 9.54 2.18 -10.81
N GLY A 55 8.39 2.55 -10.22
CA GLY A 55 7.43 3.45 -10.86
C GLY A 55 6.47 2.78 -11.84
N GLY A 56 6.29 1.48 -11.78
CA GLY A 56 5.37 0.73 -12.64
C GLY A 56 5.97 0.32 -13.99
N THR A 57 7.30 0.33 -14.11
CA THR A 57 7.99 0.04 -15.37
C THR A 57 8.48 -1.40 -15.50
N GLU A 58 8.54 -2.16 -14.42
CA GLU A 58 8.98 -3.56 -14.44
C GLU A 58 7.99 -4.44 -13.69
N GLY A 59 7.57 -5.56 -14.33
CA GLY A 59 6.88 -6.64 -13.64
C GLY A 59 7.86 -7.33 -12.69
N SER A 60 7.54 -7.40 -11.41
CA SER A 60 8.28 -8.23 -10.48
C SER A 60 7.51 -9.53 -10.27
N ASP A 61 8.19 -10.66 -10.39
CA ASP A 61 7.68 -11.93 -9.90
C ASP A 61 7.64 -11.86 -8.37
N PHE A 62 6.50 -11.44 -7.83
CA PHE A 62 6.31 -11.32 -6.38
C PHE A 62 6.26 -12.70 -5.73
N VAL A 63 7.40 -13.22 -5.35
CA VAL A 63 7.46 -14.31 -4.37
C VAL A 63 7.32 -13.66 -2.99
N ALA A 64 6.18 -13.86 -2.35
CA ALA A 64 5.73 -13.15 -1.15
C ALA A 64 6.71 -13.14 0.04
N ALA A 65 7.66 -14.07 0.09
CA ALA A 65 8.59 -14.23 1.21
C ALA A 65 9.79 -13.26 1.19
N SER A 66 10.02 -12.49 0.11
CA SER A 66 11.22 -11.63 0.01
C SER A 66 11.01 -10.40 -0.86
N LEU A 67 9.93 -9.66 -0.60
CA LEU A 67 9.71 -8.39 -1.29
C LEU A 67 10.86 -7.42 -1.02
N PRO A 68 11.42 -6.76 -2.05
CA PRO A 68 12.43 -5.72 -1.88
C PRO A 68 11.89 -4.58 -1.01
N ALA A 69 12.76 -3.71 -0.55
CA ALA A 69 12.29 -2.47 0.08
C ALA A 69 11.67 -1.56 -0.98
N PRO A 70 10.57 -0.86 -0.67
CA PRO A 70 10.03 0.17 -1.53
C PRO A 70 11.05 1.26 -1.81
N ASP A 71 11.06 1.78 -3.05
CA ASP A 71 11.90 2.92 -3.41
C ASP A 71 11.44 4.17 -2.62
N PRO A 72 12.32 4.84 -1.87
CA PRO A 72 11.95 5.95 -0.99
C PRO A 72 11.47 7.19 -1.76
N ASP A 73 12.00 7.46 -2.96
CA ASP A 73 11.59 8.62 -3.77
C ASP A 73 10.22 8.39 -4.39
N ILE A 74 9.96 7.17 -4.86
CA ILE A 74 8.63 6.76 -5.32
C ILE A 74 7.63 6.83 -4.17
N SER A 75 7.98 6.30 -3.01
CA SER A 75 7.13 6.33 -1.82
C SER A 75 6.74 7.75 -1.43
N ALA A 76 7.72 8.66 -1.39
CA ALA A 76 7.48 10.07 -1.10
C ALA A 76 6.60 10.75 -2.17
N THR A 77 6.79 10.41 -3.44
CA THR A 77 5.97 10.93 -4.55
C THR A 77 4.54 10.45 -4.45
N LEU A 78 4.32 9.16 -4.15
CA LEU A 78 2.98 8.57 -3.96
C LEU A 78 2.22 9.22 -2.81
N VAL A 79 2.89 9.49 -1.67
CA VAL A 79 2.28 10.22 -0.54
C VAL A 79 1.85 11.64 -0.96
N LYS A 80 2.70 12.37 -1.70
CA LYS A 80 2.34 13.71 -2.20
C LYS A 80 1.19 13.66 -3.20
N ALA A 81 1.21 12.69 -4.12
CA ALA A 81 0.16 12.48 -5.11
C ALA A 81 -1.18 12.14 -4.45
N HIS A 82 -1.16 11.26 -3.45
CA HIS A 82 -2.33 10.91 -2.63
C HIS A 82 -2.93 12.15 -1.94
N ARG A 83 -2.12 12.93 -1.25
CA ARG A 83 -2.58 14.16 -0.58
C ARG A 83 -3.16 15.16 -1.58
N LYS A 84 -2.53 15.32 -2.74
CA LYS A 84 -3.03 16.20 -3.80
C LYS A 84 -4.35 15.71 -4.40
N ALA A 85 -4.51 14.41 -4.57
CA ALA A 85 -5.77 13.81 -5.02
C ALA A 85 -6.89 14.03 -3.99
N ARG A 86 -6.62 13.84 -2.69
CA ARG A 86 -7.59 14.08 -1.62
C ARG A 86 -8.04 15.55 -1.55
N GLU A 87 -7.10 16.50 -1.72
CA GLU A 87 -7.41 17.94 -1.81
C GLU A 87 -8.44 18.20 -2.92
N ILE A 88 -8.22 17.64 -4.12
CA ILE A 88 -9.15 17.80 -5.25
C ILE A 88 -10.49 17.11 -4.97
N LEU A 89 -10.48 15.87 -4.46
CA LEU A 89 -11.70 15.13 -4.18
C LEU A 89 -12.57 15.82 -3.12
N SER A 90 -11.95 16.51 -2.15
CA SER A 90 -12.65 17.27 -1.11
C SER A 90 -13.46 18.49 -1.63
N GLU A 91 -13.24 18.91 -2.89
CA GLU A 91 -14.07 19.91 -3.56
C GLU A 91 -15.55 19.43 -3.68
N ASN A 92 -15.78 18.10 -3.65
CA ASN A 92 -17.11 17.53 -3.49
C ASN A 92 -17.29 16.98 -2.07
N PRO A 93 -18.09 17.64 -1.20
CA PRO A 93 -18.23 17.28 0.22
C PRO A 93 -18.88 15.91 0.46
N ARG A 94 -19.46 15.29 -0.57
CA ARG A 94 -20.04 13.94 -0.49
C ARG A 94 -18.98 12.85 -0.64
N ILE A 95 -17.81 13.18 -1.20
CA ILE A 95 -16.74 12.21 -1.40
C ILE A 95 -15.93 12.05 -0.12
N LYS A 96 -15.77 10.79 0.28
CA LYS A 96 -14.84 10.31 1.30
C LYS A 96 -13.65 9.66 0.61
N SER A 97 -12.45 10.07 0.97
CA SER A 97 -11.25 9.62 0.27
C SER A 97 -10.18 9.08 1.21
N GLY A 98 -9.50 8.06 0.73
CA GLY A 98 -8.40 7.41 1.39
C GLY A 98 -7.58 6.61 0.39
N TRP A 99 -6.74 5.72 0.86
CA TRP A 99 -6.07 4.74 0.02
C TRP A 99 -6.04 3.35 0.67
N THR A 100 -5.52 2.34 -0.02
CA THR A 100 -5.51 0.96 0.46
C THR A 100 -4.09 0.44 0.52
N ILE A 101 -3.77 -0.31 1.56
CA ILE A 101 -2.43 -0.84 1.81
C ILE A 101 -2.45 -2.36 1.71
N ALA A 102 -1.46 -2.93 1.01
CA ALA A 102 -1.19 -4.35 1.07
C ALA A 102 -0.49 -4.66 2.40
N CYS A 103 -1.18 -5.32 3.30
CA CYS A 103 -0.72 -5.62 4.64
C CYS A 103 -0.33 -7.09 4.80
N GLN A 104 0.58 -7.34 5.72
CA GLN A 104 0.94 -8.69 6.14
C GLN A 104 0.81 -8.82 7.66
N ALA A 105 0.64 -10.04 8.16
CA ALA A 105 0.81 -10.31 9.56
C ALA A 105 2.30 -10.56 9.84
N PHE A 106 3.04 -9.49 10.16
CA PHE A 106 4.44 -9.64 10.53
C PHE A 106 4.60 -10.19 11.94
N HIS A 107 5.52 -11.11 12.10
CA HIS A 107 5.88 -11.71 13.36
C HIS A 107 7.41 -11.72 13.52
N ALA A 108 7.91 -11.20 14.63
CA ALA A 108 9.32 -11.33 14.96
C ALA A 108 9.64 -12.75 15.41
N MET A 109 10.77 -13.30 14.96
CA MET A 109 11.38 -14.43 15.64
C MET A 109 11.87 -13.96 17.03
N PRO A 110 12.00 -14.85 18.02
CA PRO A 110 12.42 -14.47 19.36
C PRO A 110 13.71 -13.61 19.36
N GLY A 111 13.60 -12.38 19.89
CA GLY A 111 14.71 -11.42 19.94
C GLY A 111 14.99 -10.66 18.64
N CYS A 112 14.07 -10.72 17.64
CA CYS A 112 14.18 -10.01 16.36
C CYS A 112 13.09 -8.96 16.19
N GLU A 113 12.57 -8.40 17.28
CA GLU A 113 11.51 -7.40 17.25
C GLU A 113 11.94 -6.13 16.51
N ARG A 114 13.18 -5.71 16.70
CA ARG A 114 13.76 -4.54 16.02
C ARG A 114 13.92 -4.78 14.52
N GLU A 115 14.42 -5.93 14.13
CA GLU A 115 14.58 -6.32 12.72
C GLU A 115 13.22 -6.37 12.03
N MET A 116 12.17 -6.83 12.73
CA MET A 116 10.80 -6.83 12.21
C MET A 116 10.30 -5.39 11.99
N GLU A 117 10.45 -4.50 12.96
CA GLU A 117 10.07 -3.09 12.84
C GLU A 117 10.80 -2.39 11.68
N GLU A 118 12.12 -2.57 11.57
CA GLU A 118 12.95 -2.02 10.50
C GLU A 118 12.54 -2.58 9.11
N TYR A 119 12.08 -3.82 9.04
CA TYR A 119 11.59 -4.44 7.80
C TYR A 119 10.19 -3.95 7.43
N GLN A 120 9.27 -3.90 8.41
CA GLN A 120 7.87 -3.55 8.23
C GLN A 120 7.69 -2.07 7.89
N TYR A 121 8.43 -1.18 8.57
CA TYR A 121 8.22 0.27 8.46
C TYR A 121 8.20 0.79 7.01
N PRO A 122 9.23 0.57 6.16
CA PRO A 122 9.21 1.07 4.79
C PRO A 122 8.18 0.36 3.90
N ARG A 123 7.70 -0.82 4.26
CA ARG A 123 6.80 -1.67 3.47
C ARG A 123 5.32 -1.45 3.78
N GLU A 124 5.00 -1.00 4.98
CA GLU A 124 3.62 -0.77 5.43
C GLU A 124 3.45 0.52 6.21
N ASP A 125 4.18 0.70 7.32
CA ASP A 125 3.89 1.73 8.30
C ASP A 125 4.07 3.13 7.75
N TYR A 126 5.07 3.36 6.91
CA TYR A 126 5.29 4.63 6.23
C TYR A 126 4.04 5.11 5.46
N PHE A 127 3.37 4.20 4.75
CA PHE A 127 2.15 4.51 4.00
C PHE A 127 0.92 4.55 4.90
N THR A 128 0.89 3.71 5.93
CA THR A 128 -0.18 3.69 6.94
C THR A 128 -0.20 4.99 7.75
N GLU A 129 0.96 5.49 8.16
CA GLU A 129 1.10 6.80 8.82
C GLU A 129 0.67 7.95 7.92
N ALA A 130 0.96 7.87 6.62
CA ALA A 130 0.57 8.89 5.66
C ALA A 130 -0.96 9.00 5.48
N ALA A 131 -1.72 7.94 5.81
CA ALA A 131 -3.18 7.93 5.82
C ALA A 131 -3.80 8.48 7.12
N ALA A 132 -2.99 8.86 8.11
CA ALA A 132 -3.51 9.41 9.35
C ALA A 132 -4.31 10.70 9.10
N GLY A 133 -5.61 10.68 9.39
CA GLY A 133 -6.53 11.79 9.13
C GLY A 133 -7.24 11.72 7.76
N ASP A 134 -7.08 10.62 7.02
CA ASP A 134 -7.94 10.32 5.87
C ASP A 134 -9.35 9.98 6.32
N ASP A 135 -10.32 10.01 5.40
CA ASP A 135 -11.68 9.56 5.70
C ASP A 135 -11.74 8.06 5.96
N PHE A 136 -10.82 7.29 5.38
CA PHE A 136 -10.60 5.87 5.63
C PHE A 136 -9.20 5.42 5.20
N ILE A 137 -8.77 4.27 5.72
CA ILE A 137 -7.68 3.47 5.19
C ILE A 137 -8.17 2.07 4.86
N GLY A 138 -7.84 1.56 3.68
CA GLY A 138 -8.18 0.20 3.29
C GLY A 138 -7.09 -0.80 3.68
N VAL A 139 -7.48 -1.92 4.26
CA VAL A 139 -6.59 -3.03 4.62
C VAL A 139 -6.84 -4.20 3.69
N GLN A 140 -5.77 -4.66 3.01
CA GLN A 140 -5.75 -5.83 2.14
C GLN A 140 -4.69 -6.79 2.70
N ALA A 141 -5.11 -7.82 3.44
CA ALA A 141 -4.19 -8.72 4.14
C ALA A 141 -4.30 -10.14 3.60
N TYR A 142 -3.17 -10.68 3.16
CA TYR A 142 -3.14 -11.95 2.44
C TYR A 142 -2.34 -13.05 3.14
N LEU A 143 -1.33 -12.71 3.93
CA LEU A 143 -0.36 -13.69 4.43
C LEU A 143 0.28 -13.28 5.75
N ARG A 144 1.00 -14.24 6.35
CA ARG A 144 1.90 -14.02 7.47
C ARG A 144 3.35 -14.08 7.01
N THR A 145 4.21 -13.28 7.63
CA THR A 145 5.65 -13.31 7.40
C THR A 145 6.39 -13.27 8.73
N PHE A 146 7.25 -14.22 8.98
CA PHE A 146 8.18 -14.19 10.10
C PHE A 146 9.47 -13.47 9.70
N ILE A 147 9.97 -12.62 10.59
CA ILE A 147 11.23 -11.89 10.41
C ILE A 147 12.22 -12.37 11.44
N GLY A 148 13.32 -12.90 10.95
CA GLY A 148 14.50 -13.28 11.72
C GLY A 148 15.63 -12.25 11.59
N LYS A 149 16.80 -12.58 12.12
CA LYS A 149 17.97 -11.70 12.13
C LYS A 149 18.44 -11.27 10.73
N ASP A 150 18.28 -12.14 9.75
CA ASP A 150 18.75 -11.93 8.37
C ASP A 150 17.59 -11.58 7.40
N GLY A 151 16.40 -11.23 7.94
CA GLY A 151 15.20 -10.88 7.18
C GLY A 151 14.12 -11.95 7.22
N PRO A 152 13.25 -12.03 6.17
CA PRO A 152 12.13 -12.97 6.13
C PRO A 152 12.56 -14.43 6.26
N VAL A 153 11.88 -15.17 7.13
CA VAL A 153 12.08 -16.61 7.32
C VAL A 153 11.20 -17.36 6.32
N PRO A 154 11.71 -18.39 5.64
CA PRO A 154 10.93 -19.21 4.72
C PRO A 154 9.70 -19.83 5.40
N ILE A 155 8.61 -19.96 4.66
CA ILE A 155 7.41 -20.68 5.11
C ILE A 155 7.78 -22.14 5.35
N PRO A 156 7.41 -22.74 6.49
CA PRO A 156 7.67 -24.16 6.79
C PRO A 156 7.15 -25.07 5.66
N GLU A 157 7.86 -26.15 5.37
CA GLU A 157 7.52 -27.06 4.28
C GLU A 157 6.14 -27.75 4.49
N ASP A 158 5.81 -28.02 5.76
CA ASP A 158 4.55 -28.64 6.19
C ASP A 158 3.40 -27.64 6.39
N ALA A 159 3.61 -26.35 6.19
CA ALA A 159 2.56 -25.35 6.32
C ALA A 159 1.51 -25.49 5.20
N GLU A 160 0.25 -25.38 5.58
CA GLU A 160 -0.84 -25.29 4.61
C GLU A 160 -0.68 -24.06 3.72
N ARG A 161 -0.88 -24.22 2.41
CA ARG A 161 -0.65 -23.16 1.43
C ARG A 161 -1.87 -22.86 0.59
N THR A 162 -2.01 -21.60 0.22
CA THR A 162 -2.98 -21.16 -0.79
C THR A 162 -2.56 -21.60 -2.18
N LEU A 163 -3.46 -21.46 -3.18
CA LEU A 163 -3.14 -21.71 -4.58
C LEU A 163 -1.99 -20.86 -5.14
N THR A 164 -1.75 -19.70 -4.53
CA THR A 164 -0.63 -18.80 -4.88
C THR A 164 0.67 -19.17 -4.19
N GLY A 165 0.68 -20.24 -3.36
CA GLY A 165 1.85 -20.70 -2.62
C GLY A 165 2.12 -19.95 -1.31
N TRP A 166 1.27 -19.02 -0.92
CA TRP A 166 1.35 -18.33 0.36
C TRP A 166 0.89 -19.22 1.52
N GLU A 167 1.39 -18.99 2.72
CA GLU A 167 0.87 -19.67 3.89
C GLU A 167 -0.63 -19.35 4.08
N TYR A 168 -1.44 -20.38 4.29
CA TYR A 168 -2.85 -20.20 4.66
C TYR A 168 -2.93 -19.82 6.13
N PHE A 169 -3.12 -18.53 6.40
CA PHE A 169 -3.17 -18.00 7.77
C PHE A 169 -4.34 -17.01 7.95
N PRO A 170 -5.58 -17.52 8.14
CA PRO A 170 -6.77 -16.66 8.30
C PRO A 170 -6.67 -15.55 9.36
N PRO A 171 -5.93 -15.71 10.48
CA PRO A 171 -5.77 -14.63 11.46
C PRO A 171 -5.02 -13.39 10.94
N ALA A 172 -4.35 -13.46 9.78
CA ALA A 172 -3.58 -12.36 9.20
C ALA A 172 -4.40 -11.06 9.11
N LEU A 173 -5.64 -11.17 8.63
CA LEU A 173 -6.53 -10.01 8.50
C LEU A 173 -6.76 -9.30 9.84
N GLY A 174 -7.09 -10.04 10.90
CA GLY A 174 -7.32 -9.47 12.22
C GLY A 174 -6.07 -8.82 12.83
N ILE A 175 -4.89 -9.36 12.54
CA ILE A 175 -3.59 -8.81 12.97
C ILE A 175 -3.32 -7.50 12.23
N ALA A 176 -3.45 -7.50 10.90
CA ALA A 176 -3.26 -6.33 10.05
C ALA A 176 -4.20 -5.18 10.43
N ILE A 177 -5.49 -5.46 10.68
CA ILE A 177 -6.46 -4.45 11.12
C ILE A 177 -6.02 -3.78 12.42
N ARG A 178 -5.64 -4.57 13.44
CA ARG A 178 -5.21 -4.01 14.74
C ARG A 178 -3.93 -3.19 14.61
N HIS A 179 -2.97 -3.66 13.81
CA HIS A 179 -1.74 -2.93 13.54
C HIS A 179 -2.04 -1.60 12.83
N THR A 180 -2.76 -1.64 11.72
CA THR A 180 -3.16 -0.44 10.95
C THR A 180 -3.92 0.56 11.81
N TRP A 181 -4.85 0.11 12.66
CA TRP A 181 -5.61 0.98 13.57
C TRP A 181 -4.70 1.78 14.51
N ASN A 182 -3.65 1.14 15.02
CA ASN A 182 -2.70 1.79 15.92
C ASN A 182 -1.79 2.77 15.18
N VAL A 183 -1.26 2.39 14.03
CA VAL A 183 -0.34 3.20 13.22
C VAL A 183 -1.07 4.38 12.57
N ALA A 184 -2.24 4.17 11.98
CA ALA A 184 -3.04 5.20 11.31
C ALA A 184 -3.81 6.11 12.30
N LYS A 185 -3.46 6.12 13.59
CA LYS A 185 -4.04 6.98 14.62
C LYS A 185 -5.57 6.95 14.64
N ARG A 186 -6.14 5.74 14.54
CA ARG A 186 -7.58 5.47 14.55
C ARG A 186 -8.35 6.02 13.33
N THR A 187 -7.69 6.23 12.21
CA THR A 187 -8.36 6.48 10.94
C THR A 187 -9.33 5.32 10.64
N PRO A 188 -10.60 5.58 10.24
CA PRO A 188 -11.56 4.52 9.94
C PRO A 188 -11.01 3.49 8.97
N ILE A 189 -11.18 2.19 9.26
CA ILE A 189 -10.68 1.10 8.44
C ILE A 189 -11.79 0.59 7.52
N CYS A 190 -11.49 0.45 6.25
CA CYS A 190 -12.28 -0.24 5.25
C CYS A 190 -11.59 -1.57 4.88
N LEU A 191 -12.34 -2.67 4.85
CA LEU A 191 -11.83 -3.94 4.39
C LEU A 191 -12.06 -4.06 2.89
N LEU A 192 -11.01 -4.34 2.15
CA LEU A 192 -11.07 -4.57 0.72
C LEU A 192 -10.50 -5.96 0.42
N TYR A 193 -11.21 -6.72 -0.41
CA TYR A 193 -10.85 -8.07 -0.85
C TYR A 193 -10.44 -8.03 -2.31
#